data_180ab17226bebccad113ab8cd6b21723
#
_entry.id   180ab17226bebccad113ab8cd6b21723
#
_cell.length_a   1.000
_cell.length_b   1.000
_cell.length_c   1.000
_cell.angle_alpha   90.00
_cell.angle_beta   90.00
_cell.angle_gamma   90.00
#
_symmetry.space_group_name_H-M   'P 1'
#
loop_
_entity.id
_entity.type
_entity.pdbx_description
1 polymer ?
#
loop_
_entity_poly.entity_id
_entity_poly.type
_entity_poly.pdbx_seq_one_letter_code
_entity_poly.pdbx_strand_id
1 'polypeptide(L)'
;VTADQASPSETHQEQGVRTINCDMGEAFGLYRMGDDAALMPLISVANVACGFHASDFNHMRRTVRLAKEQGVRVGAHPSLPDLQGFGRREMKMPREELANCIIYQVGALKGFLEAEGMTLNHIKPHGSLYGMAARDEAVAHAICDAADVFKTPIMGMISTCHETVYGARGHVLIAEFYADLDYEDDGRLIITREHHAVDPARAASRCRRAITEGKAQSVNGKDVAVRADSICVHSDTPNAVEVARAVRDALKEDR
;
A
#
# COMPACT_ATOMS: atom_id res chain seq x y z
N VAL A 1 4.53 47.46 -18.37
CA VAL A 1 4.52 46.03 -18.65
C VAL A 1 4.39 45.36 -17.31
N THR A 2 3.16 45.01 -16.97
CA THR A 2 2.74 44.37 -15.71
C THR A 2 3.03 42.90 -15.77
N ALA A 3 3.84 42.40 -14.81
CA ALA A 3 4.06 40.96 -14.63
C ALA A 3 2.82 40.36 -13.94
N ASP A 4 2.20 39.46 -14.65
CA ASP A 4 1.09 38.64 -14.19
C ASP A 4 1.62 37.62 -13.16
N GLN A 5 1.18 37.77 -11.91
CA GLN A 5 1.49 36.79 -10.84
C GLN A 5 0.48 35.66 -10.94
N ALA A 6 0.92 34.55 -11.49
CA ALA A 6 0.15 33.29 -11.44
C ALA A 6 -0.02 32.85 -9.97
N SER A 7 -1.25 32.77 -9.52
CA SER A 7 -1.65 32.20 -8.24
C SER A 7 -1.22 30.75 -8.11
N PRO A 8 -0.88 30.25 -6.90
CA PRO A 8 -0.62 28.84 -6.69
C PRO A 8 -1.91 28.06 -6.97
N SER A 9 -1.82 27.08 -7.84
CA SER A 9 -2.90 26.17 -8.19
C SER A 9 -3.48 25.52 -6.93
N GLU A 10 -4.77 25.73 -6.74
CA GLU A 10 -5.61 25.02 -5.80
C GLU A 10 -5.43 23.51 -5.98
N THR A 11 -4.83 22.87 -4.99
CA THR A 11 -4.85 21.41 -4.88
C THR A 11 -6.29 21.00 -4.61
N HIS A 12 -7.01 20.61 -5.65
CA HIS A 12 -8.29 19.96 -5.50
C HIS A 12 -8.09 18.69 -4.66
N GLN A 13 -8.45 18.77 -3.39
CA GLN A 13 -8.88 17.61 -2.63
C GLN A 13 -10.14 17.10 -3.34
N GLU A 14 -9.98 16.13 -4.23
CA GLU A 14 -11.09 15.30 -4.68
C GLU A 14 -11.62 14.53 -3.46
N GLN A 15 -12.55 15.15 -2.74
CA GLN A 15 -13.33 14.49 -1.71
C GLN A 15 -14.18 13.43 -2.41
N GLY A 16 -13.88 12.15 -2.18
CA GLY A 16 -14.88 11.12 -2.28
C GLY A 16 -14.61 9.84 -3.06
N VAL A 17 -13.54 9.67 -3.82
CA VAL A 17 -13.30 8.39 -4.51
C VAL A 17 -12.33 7.53 -3.69
N ARG A 18 -12.88 6.64 -2.87
CA ARG A 18 -12.09 5.61 -2.21
C ARG A 18 -11.54 4.63 -3.24
N THR A 19 -10.30 4.21 -3.03
CA THR A 19 -9.62 3.28 -3.93
C THR A 19 -9.52 1.89 -3.31
N ILE A 20 -9.37 0.87 -4.17
CA ILE A 20 -8.91 -0.46 -3.74
C ILE A 20 -7.46 -0.57 -4.17
N ASN A 21 -6.58 -0.92 -3.26
CA ASN A 21 -5.20 -1.26 -3.55
C ASN A 21 -4.94 -2.74 -3.28
N CYS A 22 -3.99 -3.31 -4.02
CA CYS A 22 -3.55 -4.68 -3.84
C CYS A 22 -2.04 -4.76 -4.04
N ASP A 23 -1.39 -5.62 -3.26
CA ASP A 23 0.02 -5.95 -3.41
C ASP A 23 0.17 -6.88 -4.59
N MET A 24 1.02 -6.53 -5.55
CA MET A 24 1.08 -7.10 -6.89
C MET A 24 2.52 -7.37 -7.32
N GLY A 25 2.70 -8.30 -8.28
CA GLY A 25 4.02 -8.63 -8.79
C GLY A 25 4.88 -9.41 -7.81
N GLU A 26 4.28 -10.09 -6.85
CA GLU A 26 4.96 -10.79 -5.76
C GLU A 26 5.42 -12.21 -6.14
N ALA A 27 5.50 -12.52 -7.41
CA ALA A 27 6.16 -13.73 -7.94
C ALA A 27 7.69 -13.55 -7.99
N PHE A 28 8.45 -14.62 -8.23
CA PHE A 28 9.90 -14.57 -8.40
C PHE A 28 10.39 -15.68 -9.32
N GLY A 29 11.09 -15.35 -10.41
CA GLY A 29 11.60 -16.32 -11.38
C GLY A 29 10.49 -17.20 -11.96
N LEU A 30 10.52 -18.48 -11.64
CA LEU A 30 9.52 -19.46 -12.04
C LEU A 30 8.39 -19.63 -10.99
N TYR A 31 8.59 -19.11 -9.78
CA TYR A 31 7.62 -19.22 -8.71
C TYR A 31 6.53 -18.16 -8.86
N ARG A 32 5.28 -18.57 -8.66
CA ARG A 32 4.13 -17.69 -8.70
C ARG A 32 3.53 -17.53 -7.32
N MET A 33 3.09 -16.31 -7.01
CA MET A 33 2.32 -15.98 -5.82
C MET A 33 1.21 -15.02 -6.24
N GLY A 34 -0.02 -15.32 -5.80
CA GLY A 34 -1.20 -14.57 -6.20
C GLY A 34 -1.61 -14.78 -7.67
N ASP A 35 -2.68 -14.11 -8.07
CA ASP A 35 -3.17 -14.07 -9.46
C ASP A 35 -3.34 -12.62 -9.89
N ASP A 36 -2.20 -11.99 -10.27
CA ASP A 36 -2.16 -10.60 -10.71
C ASP A 36 -3.15 -10.33 -11.86
N ALA A 37 -3.30 -11.28 -12.78
CA ALA A 37 -4.16 -11.11 -13.95
C ALA A 37 -5.65 -11.06 -13.58
N ALA A 38 -6.08 -11.87 -12.63
CA ALA A 38 -7.46 -11.88 -12.14
C ALA A 38 -7.78 -10.71 -11.19
N LEU A 39 -6.78 -10.23 -10.43
CA LEU A 39 -6.93 -9.15 -9.45
C LEU A 39 -6.86 -7.74 -10.08
N MET A 40 -5.99 -7.54 -11.07
CA MET A 40 -5.75 -6.21 -11.64
C MET A 40 -7.03 -5.50 -12.12
N PRO A 41 -8.00 -6.17 -12.78
CA PRO A 41 -9.27 -5.52 -13.18
C PRO A 41 -10.20 -5.15 -12.02
N LEU A 42 -9.91 -5.61 -10.81
CA LEU A 42 -10.75 -5.40 -9.62
C LEU A 42 -10.29 -4.22 -8.76
N ILE A 43 -9.08 -3.70 -8.99
CA ILE A 43 -8.41 -2.70 -8.16
C ILE A 43 -8.26 -1.37 -8.90
N SER A 44 -7.94 -0.33 -8.16
CA SER A 44 -7.66 1.03 -8.68
C SER A 44 -6.18 1.38 -8.61
N VAL A 45 -5.46 0.71 -7.71
CA VAL A 45 -4.07 1.00 -7.37
C VAL A 45 -3.32 -0.31 -7.11
N ALA A 46 -2.19 -0.51 -7.77
CA ALA A 46 -1.30 -1.66 -7.58
C ALA A 46 -0.05 -1.23 -6.80
N ASN A 47 0.25 -1.93 -5.70
CA ASN A 47 1.50 -1.78 -4.96
C ASN A 47 2.49 -2.82 -5.52
N VAL A 48 3.42 -2.40 -6.38
CA VAL A 48 4.27 -3.34 -7.11
C VAL A 48 5.53 -3.65 -6.32
N ALA A 49 5.75 -4.94 -6.04
CA ALA A 49 6.92 -5.46 -5.34
C ALA A 49 8.23 -5.08 -6.07
N CYS A 50 9.24 -4.67 -5.28
CA CYS A 50 10.44 -4.03 -5.79
C CYS A 50 11.70 -4.91 -5.72
N GLY A 51 11.56 -6.23 -5.63
CA GLY A 51 12.66 -7.18 -5.79
C GLY A 51 13.32 -7.68 -4.49
N PHE A 52 13.00 -7.09 -3.32
CA PHE A 52 13.68 -7.47 -2.06
C PHE A 52 12.90 -8.48 -1.22
N HIS A 53 11.58 -8.45 -1.23
CA HIS A 53 10.76 -9.50 -0.61
C HIS A 53 10.18 -10.46 -1.63
N ALA A 54 9.95 -9.97 -2.83
CA ALA A 54 9.40 -10.69 -3.97
C ALA A 54 9.69 -9.88 -5.24
N SER A 55 9.30 -10.38 -6.39
CA SER A 55 9.56 -9.81 -7.71
C SER A 55 10.99 -9.99 -8.19
N ASP A 56 11.16 -9.86 -9.48
CA ASP A 56 12.40 -9.65 -10.20
C ASP A 56 12.14 -8.65 -11.35
N PHE A 57 13.20 -8.24 -12.05
CA PHE A 57 13.09 -7.26 -13.12
C PHE A 57 12.09 -7.64 -14.24
N ASN A 58 11.88 -8.92 -14.51
CA ASN A 58 10.91 -9.38 -15.51
C ASN A 58 9.48 -9.36 -14.96
N HIS A 59 9.28 -9.79 -13.71
CA HIS A 59 7.99 -9.71 -13.03
C HIS A 59 7.56 -8.26 -12.87
N MET A 60 8.44 -7.40 -12.37
CA MET A 60 8.17 -5.96 -12.21
C MET A 60 7.68 -5.35 -13.53
N ARG A 61 8.39 -5.58 -14.63
CA ARG A 61 7.98 -5.05 -15.94
C ARG A 61 6.63 -5.60 -16.41
N ARG A 62 6.38 -6.90 -16.24
CA ARG A 62 5.09 -7.51 -16.61
C ARG A 62 3.94 -6.92 -15.81
N THR A 63 4.11 -6.75 -14.50
CA THR A 63 3.07 -6.19 -13.62
C THR A 63 2.80 -4.72 -13.96
N VAL A 64 3.83 -3.92 -14.25
CA VAL A 64 3.66 -2.52 -14.72
C VAL A 64 2.87 -2.47 -16.02
N ARG A 65 3.17 -3.33 -17.01
CA ARG A 65 2.42 -3.40 -18.26
C ARG A 65 0.97 -3.82 -18.07
N LEU A 66 0.74 -4.83 -17.22
CA LEU A 66 -0.61 -5.27 -16.90
C LEU A 66 -1.42 -4.13 -16.24
N ALA A 67 -0.81 -3.38 -15.31
CA ALA A 67 -1.44 -2.23 -14.69
C ALA A 67 -1.79 -1.14 -15.73
N LYS A 68 -0.86 -0.85 -16.65
CA LYS A 68 -1.09 0.10 -17.75
C LYS A 68 -2.27 -0.32 -18.63
N GLU A 69 -2.32 -1.58 -19.05
CA GLU A 69 -3.39 -2.14 -19.89
C GLU A 69 -4.77 -2.05 -19.22
N GLN A 70 -4.81 -2.17 -17.89
CA GLN A 70 -6.05 -2.08 -17.09
C GLN A 70 -6.35 -0.66 -16.57
N GLY A 71 -5.50 0.34 -16.88
CA GLY A 71 -5.68 1.71 -16.39
C GLY A 71 -5.49 1.86 -14.88
N VAL A 72 -4.75 0.95 -14.24
CA VAL A 72 -4.48 0.92 -12.80
C VAL A 72 -3.24 1.76 -12.49
N ARG A 73 -3.34 2.63 -11.46
CA ARG A 73 -2.22 3.42 -10.97
C ARG A 73 -1.23 2.55 -10.23
N VAL A 74 0.07 2.85 -10.32
CA VAL A 74 1.13 2.05 -9.72
C VAL A 74 1.90 2.81 -8.66
N GLY A 75 2.00 2.22 -7.47
CA GLY A 75 2.89 2.62 -6.39
C GLY A 75 4.00 1.59 -6.17
N ALA A 76 5.05 2.02 -5.49
CA ALA A 76 6.15 1.16 -5.11
C ALA A 76 5.87 0.44 -3.79
N HIS A 77 6.21 -0.86 -3.76
CA HIS A 77 6.04 -1.71 -2.60
C HIS A 77 7.40 -2.22 -2.08
N PRO A 78 8.26 -1.30 -1.54
CA PRO A 78 9.59 -1.66 -1.06
C PRO A 78 9.52 -2.39 0.28
N SER A 79 10.50 -3.24 0.51
CA SER A 79 10.61 -4.07 1.71
C SER A 79 12.03 -4.09 2.28
N LEU A 80 12.16 -4.74 3.43
CA LEU A 80 13.46 -5.23 3.92
C LEU A 80 14.01 -6.31 2.97
N PRO A 81 15.34 -6.49 2.86
CA PRO A 81 15.96 -7.47 1.97
C PRO A 81 15.81 -8.90 2.52
N ASP A 82 14.61 -9.43 2.46
CA ASP A 82 14.21 -10.70 3.06
C ASP A 82 13.37 -11.56 2.09
N LEU A 83 13.98 -12.00 1.00
CA LEU A 83 13.29 -12.82 0.00
C LEU A 83 12.76 -14.13 0.59
N GLN A 84 13.52 -14.82 1.47
CA GLN A 84 13.11 -16.08 2.07
C GLN A 84 11.99 -15.93 3.11
N GLY A 85 11.92 -14.80 3.79
CA GLY A 85 10.88 -14.48 4.76
C GLY A 85 9.75 -13.63 4.19
N PHE A 86 9.76 -13.39 2.88
CA PHE A 86 8.77 -12.58 2.19
C PHE A 86 8.65 -11.17 2.82
N GLY A 87 9.77 -10.59 3.27
CA GLY A 87 9.77 -9.28 3.93
C GLY A 87 9.01 -9.22 5.27
N ARG A 88 8.63 -10.38 5.83
CA ARG A 88 7.83 -10.46 7.07
C ARG A 88 8.67 -10.82 8.30
N ARG A 89 9.99 -10.70 8.20
CA ARG A 89 10.93 -10.77 9.35
C ARG A 89 11.54 -9.41 9.59
N GLU A 90 11.54 -8.96 10.86
CA GLU A 90 12.10 -7.66 11.21
C GLU A 90 13.62 -7.67 11.09
N MET A 91 14.18 -6.59 10.55
CA MET A 91 15.61 -6.36 10.44
C MET A 91 15.93 -4.96 10.96
N LYS A 92 16.90 -4.86 11.86
CA LYS A 92 17.41 -3.56 12.33
C LYS A 92 18.42 -3.02 11.34
N MET A 93 18.16 -1.83 10.82
CA MET A 93 19.04 -1.10 9.92
C MET A 93 19.17 0.34 10.41
N PRO A 94 20.34 0.99 10.31
CA PRO A 94 20.47 2.43 10.51
C PRO A 94 19.52 3.19 9.56
N ARG A 95 19.02 4.35 10.01
CA ARG A 95 18.06 5.16 9.23
C ARG A 95 18.52 5.45 7.80
N GLU A 96 19.78 5.85 7.64
CA GLU A 96 20.34 6.16 6.32
C GLU A 96 20.43 4.92 5.43
N GLU A 97 20.86 3.79 5.98
CA GLU A 97 20.92 2.53 5.24
C GLU A 97 19.53 2.07 4.80
N LEU A 98 18.54 2.19 5.69
CA LEU A 98 17.14 1.86 5.37
C LEU A 98 16.57 2.79 4.31
N ALA A 99 16.84 4.10 4.38
CA ALA A 99 16.43 5.04 3.35
C ALA A 99 17.05 4.70 1.99
N ASN A 100 18.35 4.39 1.95
CA ASN A 100 19.05 3.96 0.73
C ASN A 100 18.46 2.66 0.17
N CYS A 101 18.14 1.70 1.04
CA CYS A 101 17.48 0.45 0.68
C CYS A 101 16.12 0.70 0.00
N ILE A 102 15.33 1.63 0.51
CA ILE A 102 14.03 2.00 -0.07
C ILE A 102 14.21 2.76 -1.39
N ILE A 103 15.13 3.74 -1.44
CA ILE A 103 15.43 4.52 -2.65
C ILE A 103 15.83 3.60 -3.80
N TYR A 104 16.70 2.61 -3.54
CA TYR A 104 17.14 1.64 -4.53
C TYR A 104 15.95 0.90 -5.17
N GLN A 105 15.02 0.40 -4.35
CA GLN A 105 13.84 -0.34 -4.77
C GLN A 105 12.85 0.52 -5.56
N VAL A 106 12.52 1.69 -5.02
CA VAL A 106 11.60 2.65 -5.66
C VAL A 106 12.18 3.18 -6.97
N GLY A 107 13.49 3.43 -7.00
CA GLY A 107 14.21 3.86 -8.20
C GLY A 107 14.16 2.81 -9.33
N ALA A 108 14.30 1.52 -8.97
CA ALA A 108 14.16 0.44 -9.93
C ALA A 108 12.76 0.41 -10.56
N LEU A 109 11.69 0.46 -9.75
CA LEU A 109 10.31 0.51 -10.26
C LEU A 109 10.06 1.77 -11.11
N LYS A 110 10.52 2.93 -10.65
CA LYS A 110 10.37 4.20 -11.38
C LYS A 110 10.95 4.11 -12.80
N GLY A 111 12.10 3.46 -12.98
CA GLY A 111 12.67 3.23 -14.31
C GLY A 111 11.75 2.41 -15.23
N PHE A 112 11.07 1.38 -14.71
CA PHE A 112 10.10 0.61 -15.48
C PHE A 112 8.81 1.39 -15.77
N LEU A 113 8.35 2.22 -14.82
CA LEU A 113 7.21 3.11 -15.05
C LEU A 113 7.50 4.10 -16.17
N GLU A 114 8.65 4.76 -16.14
CA GLU A 114 9.09 5.70 -17.17
C GLU A 114 9.21 5.02 -18.56
N ALA A 115 9.76 3.80 -18.61
CA ALA A 115 9.85 3.01 -19.83
C ALA A 115 8.49 2.65 -20.45
N GLU A 116 7.43 2.62 -19.65
CA GLU A 116 6.06 2.37 -20.09
C GLU A 116 5.21 3.67 -20.19
N GLY A 117 5.80 4.85 -19.94
CA GLY A 117 5.12 6.16 -19.98
C GLY A 117 4.15 6.35 -18.82
N MET A 118 4.41 5.72 -17.67
CA MET A 118 3.63 5.85 -16.44
C MET A 118 4.39 6.66 -15.39
N THR A 119 3.68 7.12 -14.37
CA THR A 119 4.24 7.85 -13.22
C THR A 119 4.07 7.07 -11.93
N LEU A 120 4.99 7.27 -10.97
CA LEU A 120 4.88 6.72 -9.62
C LEU A 120 3.76 7.43 -8.87
N ASN A 121 2.80 6.66 -8.34
CA ASN A 121 1.64 7.19 -7.63
C ASN A 121 1.89 7.38 -6.13
N HIS A 122 2.55 6.42 -5.46
CA HIS A 122 2.80 6.44 -4.02
C HIS A 122 3.91 5.45 -3.64
N ILE A 123 4.30 5.47 -2.36
CA ILE A 123 5.10 4.42 -1.72
C ILE A 123 4.25 3.76 -0.65
N LYS A 124 4.19 2.43 -0.67
CA LYS A 124 3.61 1.59 0.38
C LYS A 124 4.66 0.60 0.87
N PRO A 125 5.22 0.76 2.09
CA PRO A 125 6.14 -0.23 2.64
C PRO A 125 5.48 -1.62 2.77
N HIS A 126 6.22 -2.70 2.51
CA HIS A 126 5.72 -4.06 2.63
C HIS A 126 5.99 -4.67 4.00
N GLY A 127 5.07 -5.50 4.47
CA GLY A 127 5.27 -6.47 5.55
C GLY A 127 5.84 -5.87 6.84
N SER A 128 6.96 -6.44 7.33
CA SER A 128 7.56 -5.98 8.58
C SER A 128 8.03 -4.53 8.52
N LEU A 129 8.46 -4.01 7.37
CA LEU A 129 8.84 -2.60 7.22
C LEU A 129 7.64 -1.67 7.52
N TYR A 130 6.45 -2.03 7.04
CA TYR A 130 5.21 -1.30 7.34
C TYR A 130 4.88 -1.33 8.84
N GLY A 131 4.88 -2.52 9.43
CA GLY A 131 4.60 -2.69 10.87
C GLY A 131 5.63 -2.02 11.77
N MET A 132 6.90 -2.02 11.42
CA MET A 132 7.96 -1.30 12.14
C MET A 132 7.75 0.20 12.06
N ALA A 133 7.46 0.73 10.88
CA ALA A 133 7.22 2.16 10.70
C ALA A 133 5.97 2.67 11.44
N ALA A 134 4.98 1.81 11.68
CA ALA A 134 3.80 2.16 12.48
C ALA A 134 4.11 2.45 13.95
N ARG A 135 5.23 1.93 14.49
CA ARG A 135 5.58 2.01 15.92
C ARG A 135 6.97 2.58 16.23
N ASP A 136 7.80 2.81 15.21
CA ASP A 136 9.17 3.32 15.35
C ASP A 136 9.35 4.55 14.45
N GLU A 137 9.52 5.71 15.10
CA GLU A 137 9.69 6.98 14.41
C GLU A 137 10.96 7.00 13.53
N ALA A 138 12.04 6.33 13.93
CA ALA A 138 13.28 6.30 13.14
C ALA A 138 13.06 5.56 11.81
N VAL A 139 12.28 4.47 11.82
CA VAL A 139 11.89 3.74 10.61
C VAL A 139 10.94 4.58 9.76
N ALA A 140 9.94 5.23 10.36
CA ALA A 140 9.04 6.14 9.67
C ALA A 140 9.80 7.31 9.02
N HIS A 141 10.78 7.89 9.71
CA HIS A 141 11.65 8.91 9.15
C HIS A 141 12.50 8.43 7.96
N ALA A 142 13.00 7.19 7.99
CA ALA A 142 13.74 6.62 6.86
C ALA A 142 12.86 6.50 5.60
N ILE A 143 11.58 6.15 5.78
CA ILE A 143 10.61 6.11 4.68
C ILE A 143 10.35 7.52 4.13
N CYS A 144 10.22 8.53 5.01
CA CYS A 144 10.10 9.92 4.59
C CYS A 144 11.33 10.38 3.79
N ASP A 145 12.54 10.05 4.24
CA ASP A 145 13.77 10.41 3.54
C ASP A 145 13.80 9.84 2.10
N ALA A 146 13.30 8.63 1.91
CA ALA A 146 13.14 8.05 0.58
C ALA A 146 12.02 8.75 -0.22
N ALA A 147 10.88 9.05 0.41
CA ALA A 147 9.75 9.71 -0.24
C ALA A 147 10.08 11.15 -0.68
N ASP A 148 10.95 11.86 0.05
CA ASP A 148 11.46 13.17 -0.32
C ASP A 148 12.16 13.17 -1.69
N VAL A 149 12.89 12.08 -2.01
CA VAL A 149 13.57 11.91 -3.31
C VAL A 149 12.57 11.81 -4.46
N PHE A 150 11.45 11.13 -4.23
CA PHE A 150 10.45 10.85 -5.27
C PHE A 150 9.27 11.84 -5.26
N LYS A 151 9.14 12.67 -4.23
CA LYS A 151 8.06 13.65 -4.03
C LYS A 151 6.68 13.01 -4.20
N THR A 152 6.46 11.89 -3.52
CA THR A 152 5.27 11.08 -3.68
C THR A 152 4.56 10.85 -2.34
N PRO A 153 3.22 10.69 -2.31
CA PRO A 153 2.47 10.29 -1.13
C PRO A 153 2.95 8.96 -0.56
N ILE A 154 2.67 8.74 0.72
CA ILE A 154 2.99 7.50 1.42
C ILE A 154 1.70 6.88 1.95
N MET A 155 1.51 5.58 1.75
CA MET A 155 0.43 4.82 2.39
C MET A 155 0.80 4.44 3.83
N GLY A 156 -0.21 4.47 4.70
CA GLY A 156 -0.03 4.13 6.12
C GLY A 156 -1.34 4.15 6.89
N MET A 157 -1.28 3.90 8.19
CA MET A 157 -2.44 3.89 9.09
C MET A 157 -2.48 5.15 9.94
N ILE A 158 -3.70 5.61 10.26
CA ILE A 158 -3.90 6.65 11.28
C ILE A 158 -3.60 6.11 12.68
N SER A 159 -3.44 7.03 13.65
CA SER A 159 -3.16 6.72 15.05
C SER A 159 -1.85 5.93 15.28
N THR A 160 -0.90 6.05 14.36
CA THR A 160 0.42 5.40 14.41
C THR A 160 1.53 6.42 14.07
N CYS A 161 2.81 6.00 14.15
CA CYS A 161 3.93 6.83 13.67
C CYS A 161 3.84 7.16 12.17
N HIS A 162 3.08 6.41 11.36
CA HIS A 162 2.81 6.81 9.98
C HIS A 162 2.14 8.19 9.92
N GLU A 163 1.06 8.38 10.67
CA GLU A 163 0.33 9.65 10.66
C GLU A 163 1.15 10.78 11.28
N THR A 164 1.74 10.55 12.44
CA THR A 164 2.46 11.60 13.18
C THR A 164 3.74 12.03 12.46
N VAL A 165 4.56 11.08 12.02
CA VAL A 165 5.86 11.38 11.39
C VAL A 165 5.68 11.87 9.96
N TYR A 166 4.85 11.20 9.14
CA TYR A 166 4.64 11.62 7.75
C TYR A 166 4.02 13.01 7.69
N GLY A 167 3.00 13.28 8.54
CA GLY A 167 2.38 14.60 8.65
C GLY A 167 3.35 15.68 9.11
N ALA A 168 4.16 15.42 10.15
CA ALA A 168 5.17 16.37 10.62
C ALA A 168 6.26 16.68 9.57
N ARG A 169 6.53 15.73 8.66
CA ARG A 169 7.46 15.89 7.53
C ARG A 169 6.80 16.51 6.29
N GLY A 170 5.50 16.82 6.34
CA GLY A 170 4.75 17.43 5.23
C GLY A 170 4.38 16.48 4.10
N HIS A 171 4.46 15.14 4.33
CA HIS A 171 4.02 14.16 3.36
C HIS A 171 2.51 13.96 3.40
N VAL A 172 1.91 13.72 2.24
CA VAL A 172 0.52 13.30 2.13
C VAL A 172 0.41 11.85 2.56
N LEU A 173 -0.35 11.60 3.63
CA LEU A 173 -0.72 10.26 4.07
C LEU A 173 -1.98 9.79 3.34
N ILE A 174 -1.87 8.70 2.57
CA ILE A 174 -3.01 7.93 2.07
C ILE A 174 -3.33 6.89 3.14
N ALA A 175 -4.40 7.10 3.90
CA ALA A 175 -4.74 6.19 4.98
C ALA A 175 -5.34 4.90 4.46
N GLU A 176 -4.77 3.77 4.89
CA GLU A 176 -5.19 2.44 4.51
C GLU A 176 -6.09 1.79 5.55
N PHE A 177 -7.08 1.07 5.04
CA PHE A 177 -7.86 0.09 5.77
C PHE A 177 -7.66 -1.31 5.16
N TYR A 178 -7.50 -2.30 6.01
CA TYR A 178 -7.27 -3.69 5.61
C TYR A 178 -8.54 -4.51 5.78
N ALA A 179 -9.15 -4.91 4.66
CA ALA A 179 -10.40 -5.66 4.68
C ALA A 179 -10.21 -7.13 5.09
N ASP A 180 -9.03 -7.67 4.84
CA ASP A 180 -8.68 -9.09 4.96
C ASP A 180 -7.71 -9.41 6.11
N LEU A 181 -7.22 -8.42 6.85
CA LEU A 181 -6.38 -8.61 8.03
C LEU A 181 -7.07 -8.17 9.32
N ASP A 182 -6.62 -8.67 10.45
CA ASP A 182 -7.17 -8.35 11.76
C ASP A 182 -6.36 -7.24 12.47
N TYR A 183 -7.00 -6.60 13.44
CA TYR A 183 -6.46 -5.50 14.23
C TYR A 183 -6.33 -5.88 15.70
N GLU A 184 -5.28 -5.39 16.35
CA GLU A 184 -5.12 -5.38 17.81
C GLU A 184 -6.04 -4.33 18.47
N ASP A 185 -6.19 -4.39 19.79
CA ASP A 185 -7.03 -3.47 20.57
C ASP A 185 -6.55 -2.02 20.56
N ASP A 186 -5.33 -1.79 20.18
CA ASP A 186 -4.72 -0.46 20.02
C ASP A 186 -4.73 0.05 18.57
N GLY A 187 -5.37 -0.69 17.66
CA GLY A 187 -5.47 -0.34 16.25
C GLY A 187 -4.29 -0.78 15.39
N ARG A 188 -3.28 -1.43 15.96
CA ARG A 188 -2.20 -2.00 15.16
C ARG A 188 -2.68 -3.19 14.33
N LEU A 189 -2.10 -3.31 13.13
CA LEU A 189 -2.38 -4.41 12.22
C LEU A 189 -1.67 -5.69 12.68
N ILE A 190 -2.36 -6.82 12.65
CA ILE A 190 -1.77 -8.14 12.90
C ILE A 190 -1.21 -8.63 11.57
N ILE A 191 0.12 -8.58 11.44
CA ILE A 191 0.84 -9.07 10.26
C ILE A 191 1.27 -10.50 10.50
N THR A 192 0.62 -11.44 9.81
CA THR A 192 0.94 -12.87 9.89
C THR A 192 1.91 -13.27 8.78
N ARG A 193 2.68 -14.35 9.02
CA ARG A 193 3.63 -14.86 8.03
C ARG A 193 2.95 -15.52 6.84
N GLU A 194 1.83 -16.17 7.09
CA GLU A 194 1.00 -16.85 6.09
C GLU A 194 -0.43 -16.33 6.19
N HIS A 195 -1.08 -16.14 5.05
CA HIS A 195 -2.47 -15.75 4.99
C HIS A 195 -3.37 -16.97 4.81
N HIS A 196 -4.55 -16.89 5.39
CA HIS A 196 -5.61 -17.88 5.24
C HIS A 196 -6.77 -17.30 4.44
N ALA A 197 -7.65 -18.18 3.92
CA ALA A 197 -8.86 -17.74 3.23
C ALA A 197 -9.73 -16.89 4.17
N VAL A 198 -10.25 -15.79 3.64
CA VAL A 198 -11.09 -14.83 4.35
C VAL A 198 -12.51 -14.93 3.81
N ASP A 199 -13.53 -14.86 4.67
CA ASP A 199 -14.92 -14.77 4.23
C ASP A 199 -15.15 -13.45 3.47
N PRO A 200 -15.50 -13.49 2.17
CA PRO A 200 -15.72 -12.29 1.38
C PRO A 200 -16.85 -11.40 1.91
N ALA A 201 -17.91 -11.99 2.49
CA ALA A 201 -19.02 -11.23 3.08
C ALA A 201 -18.57 -10.48 4.34
N ARG A 202 -17.69 -11.10 5.17
CA ARG A 202 -17.06 -10.43 6.32
C ARG A 202 -16.17 -9.28 5.86
N ALA A 203 -15.34 -9.48 4.84
CA ALA A 203 -14.47 -8.43 4.29
C ALA A 203 -15.29 -7.24 3.78
N ALA A 204 -16.37 -7.48 3.03
CA ALA A 204 -17.30 -6.45 2.55
C ALA A 204 -17.99 -5.70 3.70
N SER A 205 -18.44 -6.40 4.74
CA SER A 205 -19.06 -5.80 5.93
C SER A 205 -18.09 -4.91 6.69
N ARG A 206 -16.85 -5.37 6.89
CA ARG A 206 -15.76 -4.59 7.53
C ARG A 206 -15.44 -3.34 6.71
N CYS A 207 -15.41 -3.46 5.39
CA CYS A 207 -15.19 -2.35 4.49
C CYS A 207 -16.29 -1.28 4.63
N ARG A 208 -17.57 -1.66 4.58
CA ARG A 208 -18.70 -0.73 4.81
C ARG A 208 -18.57 -0.04 6.15
N ARG A 209 -18.29 -0.78 7.23
CA ARG A 209 -18.15 -0.20 8.56
C ARG A 209 -17.00 0.80 8.66
N ALA A 210 -15.85 0.49 8.07
CA ALA A 210 -14.71 1.41 8.02
C ALA A 210 -15.06 2.70 7.29
N ILE A 211 -15.88 2.61 6.24
CA ILE A 211 -16.31 3.76 5.42
C ILE A 211 -17.34 4.62 6.14
N THR A 212 -18.37 4.00 6.72
CA THR A 212 -19.54 4.71 7.26
C THR A 212 -19.33 5.17 8.70
N GLU A 213 -18.60 4.40 9.51
CA GLU A 213 -18.38 4.67 10.94
C GLU A 213 -16.97 5.11 11.28
N GLY A 214 -15.99 4.95 10.35
CA GLY A 214 -14.57 5.18 10.66
C GLY A 214 -14.01 4.20 11.70
N LYS A 215 -14.54 2.96 11.74
CA LYS A 215 -14.22 1.95 12.75
C LYS A 215 -13.94 0.59 12.16
N ALA A 216 -13.00 -0.12 12.80
CA ALA A 216 -12.80 -1.56 12.64
C ALA A 216 -13.02 -2.25 13.99
N GLN A 217 -13.24 -3.57 13.97
CA GLN A 217 -13.29 -4.37 15.19
C GLN A 217 -11.96 -5.12 15.36
N SER A 218 -11.36 -5.02 16.54
CA SER A 218 -10.17 -5.79 16.92
C SER A 218 -10.52 -7.28 17.12
N VAL A 219 -9.48 -8.11 17.26
CA VAL A 219 -9.64 -9.55 17.54
C VAL A 219 -10.39 -9.83 18.85
N ASN A 220 -10.37 -8.90 19.79
CA ASN A 220 -11.08 -9.01 21.08
C ASN A 220 -12.45 -8.31 21.05
N GLY A 221 -12.92 -7.85 19.89
CA GLY A 221 -14.23 -7.24 19.74
C GLY A 221 -14.31 -5.75 20.08
N LYS A 222 -13.18 -5.10 20.38
CA LYS A 222 -13.11 -3.66 20.66
C LYS A 222 -13.15 -2.85 19.38
N ASP A 223 -13.87 -1.73 19.37
CA ASP A 223 -13.84 -0.77 18.27
C ASP A 223 -12.54 0.03 18.27
N VAL A 224 -11.87 0.06 17.14
CA VAL A 224 -10.67 0.86 16.87
C VAL A 224 -10.95 1.85 15.74
N ALA A 225 -10.43 3.07 15.86
CA ALA A 225 -10.58 4.09 14.83
C ALA A 225 -9.75 3.74 13.59
N VAL A 226 -10.35 3.87 12.41
CA VAL A 226 -9.67 3.70 11.12
C VAL A 226 -10.08 4.80 10.14
N ARG A 227 -9.24 5.06 9.14
CA ARG A 227 -9.57 5.89 7.97
C ARG A 227 -9.27 5.08 6.71
N ALA A 228 -10.21 5.08 5.79
CA ALA A 228 -10.16 4.29 4.57
C ALA A 228 -10.13 5.19 3.32
N ASP A 229 -9.00 5.86 3.07
CA ASP A 229 -8.75 6.56 1.81
C ASP A 229 -8.49 5.52 0.70
N SER A 230 -7.87 4.39 1.07
CA SER A 230 -7.65 3.22 0.23
C SER A 230 -7.90 1.94 1.02
N ILE A 231 -8.54 0.96 0.41
CA ILE A 231 -8.82 -0.34 1.01
C ILE A 231 -7.87 -1.37 0.43
N CYS A 232 -7.10 -2.01 1.30
CA CYS A 232 -6.13 -3.02 0.93
C CYS A 232 -6.75 -4.41 0.88
N VAL A 233 -6.38 -5.18 -0.15
CA VAL A 233 -6.60 -6.62 -0.29
C VAL A 233 -5.26 -7.25 -0.68
N HIS A 234 -4.90 -8.37 -0.08
CA HIS A 234 -3.63 -9.05 -0.35
C HIS A 234 -3.77 -10.13 -1.42
N SER A 235 -2.84 -10.16 -2.38
CA SER A 235 -2.82 -11.13 -3.49
C SER A 235 -2.44 -12.54 -3.05
N ASP A 236 -1.71 -12.68 -1.95
CA ASP A 236 -1.28 -13.96 -1.37
C ASP A 236 -2.35 -14.61 -0.44
N THR A 237 -3.52 -13.97 -0.27
CA THR A 237 -4.69 -14.60 0.35
C THR A 237 -5.27 -15.66 -0.61
N PRO A 238 -5.53 -16.91 -0.17
CA PRO A 238 -5.94 -18.01 -1.07
C PRO A 238 -7.18 -17.71 -1.94
N ASN A 239 -8.11 -16.88 -1.46
CA ASN A 239 -9.31 -16.45 -2.18
C ASN A 239 -9.35 -14.94 -2.42
N ALA A 240 -8.20 -14.34 -2.73
CA ALA A 240 -8.03 -12.90 -2.91
C ALA A 240 -9.00 -12.30 -3.95
N VAL A 241 -9.28 -13.02 -5.05
CA VAL A 241 -10.16 -12.56 -6.13
C VAL A 241 -11.60 -12.40 -5.66
N GLU A 242 -12.12 -13.36 -4.88
CA GLU A 242 -13.45 -13.30 -4.29
C GLU A 242 -13.56 -12.16 -3.27
N VAL A 243 -12.53 -11.99 -2.43
CA VAL A 243 -12.46 -10.89 -1.45
C VAL A 243 -12.42 -9.53 -2.17
N ALA A 244 -11.54 -9.36 -3.16
CA ALA A 244 -11.44 -8.11 -3.93
C ALA A 244 -12.75 -7.75 -4.64
N ARG A 245 -13.47 -8.76 -5.18
CA ARG A 245 -14.78 -8.56 -5.81
C ARG A 245 -15.82 -8.09 -4.80
N ALA A 246 -15.90 -8.75 -3.64
CA ALA A 246 -16.85 -8.38 -2.58
C ALA A 246 -16.58 -6.97 -2.03
N VAL A 247 -15.31 -6.60 -1.82
CA VAL A 247 -14.90 -5.26 -1.40
C VAL A 247 -15.27 -4.23 -2.46
N ARG A 248 -14.98 -4.50 -3.74
CA ARG A 248 -15.34 -3.60 -4.86
C ARG A 248 -16.83 -3.37 -4.96
N ASP A 249 -17.62 -4.41 -4.81
CA ASP A 249 -19.09 -4.30 -4.90
C ASP A 249 -19.65 -3.53 -3.70
N ALA A 250 -19.10 -3.72 -2.48
CA ALA A 250 -19.43 -2.91 -1.31
C ALA A 250 -19.15 -1.41 -1.52
N LEU A 251 -18.03 -1.07 -2.19
CA LEU A 251 -17.69 0.33 -2.51
C LEU A 251 -18.62 1.00 -3.53
N LYS A 252 -19.28 0.22 -4.40
CA LYS A 252 -20.24 0.75 -5.38
C LYS A 252 -21.60 1.05 -4.77
N GLU A 253 -22.00 0.27 -3.77
CA GLU A 253 -23.28 0.44 -3.07
C GLU A 253 -23.31 1.70 -2.19
N ASP A 254 -22.13 2.20 -1.77
CA ASP A 254 -21.97 3.40 -0.92
C ASP A 254 -21.80 4.72 -1.74
N ARG A 255 -21.97 4.68 -3.06
CA ARG A 255 -21.93 5.84 -3.96
C ARG A 255 -23.35 6.27 -4.32
#